data_8de0a22961194defe9efd05b19086697
#
_entry.id   8de0a22961194defe9efd05b19086697
#
_cell.length_a   1.000
_cell.length_b   1.000
_cell.length_c   1.000
_cell.angle_alpha   90.00
_cell.angle_beta   90.00
_cell.angle_gamma   90.00
#
_symmetry.space_group_name_H-M   'P 1'
#
loop_
_entity.id
_entity.type
_entity.pdbx_description
1 polymer ?
#
loop_
_entity_poly.entity_id
_entity_poly.type
_entity_poly.pdbx_seq_one_letter_code
_entity_poly.pdbx_strand_id
1 'polypeptide(L)'
;KADELLSFFRLESDLQLKNLSKGNSAKVNFLLGLSLDADYYLMDEPFSGIDVFAREDILEVFTSKFVTDKGVLIATHHMDEVEMLLDRIVMLRSGRVVKDFYAEDIRQNEGKAIIDVMREVYQP
;
A
#
# COMPACT_ATOMS: atom_id res chain seq x y z
N LYS A 1 -7.14 10.33 16.81
CA LYS A 1 -6.67 9.59 15.62
C LYS A 1 -6.11 8.21 15.98
N ALA A 2 -5.21 8.12 16.97
CA ALA A 2 -4.64 6.82 17.38
C ALA A 2 -5.72 5.84 17.86
N ASP A 3 -6.64 6.26 18.71
CA ASP A 3 -7.74 5.41 19.22
C ASP A 3 -8.66 4.94 18.10
N GLU A 4 -8.93 5.79 17.11
CA GLU A 4 -9.72 5.43 15.94
C GLU A 4 -9.00 4.38 15.07
N LEU A 5 -7.68 4.48 14.93
CA LEU A 5 -6.87 3.50 14.23
C LEU A 5 -6.77 2.16 14.98
N LEU A 6 -6.67 2.19 16.31
CA LEU A 6 -6.75 0.98 17.14
C LEU A 6 -8.07 0.24 16.90
N SER A 7 -9.18 0.98 16.93
CA SER A 7 -10.51 0.42 16.66
C SER A 7 -10.64 -0.10 15.23
N PHE A 8 -10.12 0.64 14.25
CA PHE A 8 -10.14 0.26 12.83
C PHE A 8 -9.41 -1.07 12.59
N PHE A 9 -8.20 -1.19 13.14
CA PHE A 9 -7.40 -2.43 13.03
C PHE A 9 -7.80 -3.52 14.02
N ARG A 10 -8.78 -3.28 14.88
CA ARG A 10 -9.21 -4.21 15.93
C ARG A 10 -8.06 -4.63 16.84
N LEU A 11 -7.20 -3.67 17.19
CA LEU A 11 -6.07 -3.88 18.09
C LEU A 11 -6.43 -3.45 19.50
N GLU A 12 -6.02 -4.25 20.48
CA GLU A 12 -6.16 -3.92 21.89
C GLU A 12 -5.07 -2.93 22.32
N SER A 13 -5.42 -1.95 23.15
CA SER A 13 -4.50 -0.88 23.57
C SER A 13 -3.37 -1.37 24.48
N ASP A 14 -3.54 -2.52 25.13
CA ASP A 14 -2.57 -3.16 26.03
C ASP A 14 -1.72 -4.25 25.35
N LEU A 15 -1.79 -4.33 24.03
CA LEU A 15 -1.10 -5.34 23.24
C LEU A 15 0.43 -5.22 23.39
N GLN A 16 1.08 -6.32 23.78
CA GLN A 16 2.53 -6.35 23.94
C GLN A 16 3.23 -6.54 22.59
N LEU A 17 4.03 -5.56 22.17
CA LEU A 17 4.72 -5.54 20.88
C LEU A 17 5.60 -6.79 20.64
N LYS A 18 6.22 -7.33 21.68
CA LYS A 18 7.10 -8.51 21.60
C LYS A 18 6.40 -9.80 21.21
N ASN A 19 5.07 -9.88 21.36
CA ASN A 19 4.27 -11.09 21.14
C ASN A 19 3.34 -10.98 19.93
N LEU A 20 3.56 -9.99 19.04
CA LEU A 20 2.71 -9.78 17.89
C LEU A 20 2.93 -10.83 16.80
N SER A 21 1.84 -11.27 16.16
CA SER A 21 1.89 -11.93 14.87
C SER A 21 2.46 -10.99 13.81
N LYS A 22 2.93 -11.52 12.67
CA LYS A 22 3.40 -10.68 11.56
C LYS A 22 2.32 -9.73 11.05
N GLY A 23 1.07 -10.20 10.97
CA GLY A 23 -0.07 -9.39 10.57
C GLY A 23 -0.36 -8.25 11.55
N ASN A 24 -0.37 -8.53 12.85
CA ASN A 24 -0.56 -7.50 13.87
C ASN A 24 0.62 -6.54 13.94
N SER A 25 1.85 -6.99 13.73
CA SER A 25 3.02 -6.11 13.61
C SER A 25 2.87 -5.13 12.44
N ALA A 26 2.40 -5.61 11.28
CA ALA A 26 2.12 -4.74 10.15
C ALA A 26 1.04 -3.70 10.46
N LYS A 27 -0.07 -4.11 11.08
CA LYS A 27 -1.13 -3.20 11.52
C LYS A 27 -0.62 -2.13 12.50
N VAL A 28 0.22 -2.51 13.45
CA VAL A 28 0.84 -1.57 14.40
C VAL A 28 1.74 -0.58 13.68
N ASN A 29 2.52 -1.01 12.71
CA ASN A 29 3.36 -0.13 11.90
C ASN A 29 2.53 0.90 11.11
N PHE A 30 1.42 0.46 10.50
CA PHE A 30 0.47 1.36 9.85
C PHE A 30 -0.15 2.34 10.85
N LEU A 31 -0.59 1.86 12.01
CA LEU A 31 -1.14 2.70 13.08
C LEU A 31 -0.16 3.79 13.50
N LEU A 32 1.10 3.44 13.74
CA LEU A 32 2.14 4.38 14.14
C LEU A 32 2.40 5.43 13.06
N GLY A 33 2.55 5.01 11.81
CA GLY A 33 2.76 5.92 10.69
C GLY A 33 1.58 6.86 10.48
N LEU A 34 0.37 6.33 10.44
CA LEU A 34 -0.86 7.09 10.20
C LEU A 34 -1.28 7.96 11.39
N SER A 35 -0.78 7.68 12.60
CA SER A 35 -1.03 8.52 13.78
C SER A 35 -0.37 9.90 13.64
N LEU A 36 0.70 9.97 12.86
CA LEU A 36 1.31 11.24 12.48
C LEU A 36 0.38 11.98 11.53
N ASP A 37 0.26 13.27 11.70
CA ASP A 37 -0.51 14.12 10.78
C ASP A 37 0.39 14.62 9.66
N ALA A 38 0.77 13.70 8.78
CA ALA A 38 1.61 13.97 7.64
C ALA A 38 0.79 14.27 6.38
N ASP A 39 1.34 15.08 5.48
CA ASP A 39 0.75 15.32 4.15
C ASP A 39 1.07 14.17 3.18
N TYR A 40 2.19 13.47 3.41
CA TYR A 40 2.67 12.37 2.58
C TYR A 40 3.09 11.19 3.43
N TYR A 41 2.73 9.99 2.98
CA TYR A 41 3.16 8.71 3.54
C TYR A 41 4.00 7.96 2.51
N LEU A 42 5.21 7.54 2.90
CA LEU A 42 6.07 6.71 2.09
C LEU A 42 6.14 5.31 2.70
N MET A 43 5.83 4.30 1.92
CA MET A 43 5.74 2.92 2.35
C MET A 43 6.60 2.04 1.46
N ASP A 44 7.48 1.25 2.08
CA ASP A 44 8.35 0.31 1.38
C ASP A 44 7.87 -1.12 1.67
N GLU A 45 7.45 -1.83 0.61
CA GLU A 45 6.92 -3.20 0.67
C GLU A 45 5.91 -3.44 1.81
N PRO A 46 4.85 -2.61 1.93
CA PRO A 46 3.98 -2.61 3.10
C PRO A 46 3.17 -3.91 3.28
N PHE A 47 3.04 -4.72 2.22
CA PHE A 47 2.27 -5.97 2.24
C PHE A 47 3.14 -7.22 2.33
N SER A 48 4.46 -7.08 2.38
CA SER A 48 5.39 -8.21 2.36
C SER A 48 5.28 -9.07 3.62
N GLY A 49 5.10 -10.38 3.43
CA GLY A 49 5.13 -11.38 4.52
C GLY A 49 3.93 -11.37 5.45
N ILE A 50 2.83 -10.71 5.10
CA ILE A 50 1.58 -10.72 5.86
C ILE A 50 0.56 -11.68 5.23
N ASP A 51 -0.33 -12.24 6.07
CA ASP A 51 -1.42 -13.11 5.62
C ASP A 51 -2.54 -12.33 4.91
N VAL A 52 -3.43 -13.05 4.23
CA VAL A 52 -4.53 -12.46 3.44
C VAL A 52 -5.43 -11.56 4.29
N PHE A 53 -5.79 -11.99 5.50
CA PHE A 53 -6.73 -11.24 6.34
C PHE A 53 -6.14 -9.92 6.84
N ALA A 54 -4.89 -9.95 7.30
CA ALA A 54 -4.19 -8.73 7.71
C ALA A 54 -3.96 -7.78 6.52
N ARG A 55 -3.73 -8.32 5.32
CA ARG A 55 -3.62 -7.55 4.09
C ARG A 55 -4.92 -6.84 3.74
N GLU A 56 -6.06 -7.53 3.81
CA GLU A 56 -7.37 -6.94 3.56
C GLU A 56 -7.63 -5.76 4.50
N ASP A 57 -7.39 -5.94 5.80
CA ASP A 57 -7.54 -4.87 6.79
C ASP A 57 -6.65 -3.66 6.48
N ILE A 58 -5.43 -3.90 6.00
CA ILE A 58 -4.49 -2.83 5.62
C ILE A 58 -4.94 -2.14 4.32
N LEU A 59 -5.43 -2.89 3.34
CA LEU A 59 -5.92 -2.33 2.08
C LEU A 59 -7.12 -1.39 2.31
N GLU A 60 -7.99 -1.68 3.27
CA GLU A 60 -9.10 -0.80 3.65
C GLU A 60 -8.64 0.59 4.11
N VAL A 61 -7.41 0.72 4.63
CA VAL A 61 -6.85 2.02 5.02
C VAL A 61 -6.83 3.00 3.85
N PHE A 62 -6.46 2.52 2.66
CA PHE A 62 -6.28 3.36 1.47
C PHE A 62 -7.59 3.94 0.92
N THR A 63 -8.72 3.38 1.31
CA THR A 63 -10.05 3.91 1.00
C THR A 63 -10.69 4.62 2.18
N SER A 64 -9.98 4.71 3.30
CA SER A 64 -10.47 5.28 4.55
C SER A 64 -10.19 6.78 4.67
N LYS A 65 -10.86 7.41 5.65
CA LYS A 65 -10.62 8.81 6.03
C LYS A 65 -9.18 9.11 6.50
N PHE A 66 -8.40 8.10 6.85
CA PHE A 66 -7.05 8.28 7.40
C PHE A 66 -6.03 8.74 6.36
N VAL A 67 -6.30 8.46 5.09
CA VAL A 67 -5.44 8.85 3.95
C VAL A 67 -6.16 9.73 2.93
N THR A 68 -7.42 10.07 3.16
CA THR A 68 -8.16 11.02 2.30
C THR A 68 -7.41 12.35 2.27
N ASP A 69 -7.22 12.90 1.07
CA ASP A 69 -6.47 14.15 0.81
C ASP A 69 -4.98 14.10 1.20
N LYS A 70 -4.42 12.90 1.37
CA LYS A 70 -3.00 12.70 1.63
C LYS A 70 -2.31 12.09 0.40
N GLY A 71 -1.05 12.43 0.21
CA GLY A 71 -0.20 11.75 -0.78
C GLY A 71 0.30 10.42 -0.21
N VAL A 72 0.18 9.33 -0.98
CA VAL A 72 0.72 8.03 -0.60
C VAL A 72 1.64 7.52 -1.70
N LEU A 73 2.89 7.23 -1.36
CA LEU A 73 3.86 6.60 -2.23
C LEU A 73 4.19 5.20 -1.71
N ILE A 74 3.92 4.20 -2.54
CA ILE A 74 4.20 2.80 -2.21
C ILE A 74 5.30 2.29 -3.15
N ALA A 75 6.42 1.83 -2.58
CA ALA A 75 7.42 1.05 -3.31
C ALA A 75 7.11 -0.44 -3.10
N THR A 76 6.82 -1.14 -4.18
CA THR A 76 6.51 -2.58 -4.13
C THR A 76 6.79 -3.27 -5.46
N HIS A 77 7.06 -4.58 -5.40
CA HIS A 77 7.07 -5.47 -6.55
C HIS A 77 5.82 -6.37 -6.62
N HIS A 78 4.92 -6.26 -5.65
CA HIS A 78 3.64 -6.99 -5.57
C HIS A 78 2.50 -6.14 -6.16
N MET A 79 2.54 -5.93 -7.47
CA MET A 79 1.59 -5.05 -8.17
C MET A 79 0.14 -5.56 -8.11
N ASP A 80 -0.03 -6.86 -8.18
CA ASP A 80 -1.34 -7.53 -8.10
C ASP A 80 -2.11 -7.23 -6.80
N GLU A 81 -1.39 -6.93 -5.73
CA GLU A 81 -1.98 -6.63 -4.43
C GLU A 81 -2.54 -5.19 -4.34
N VAL A 82 -1.98 -4.26 -5.11
CA VAL A 82 -2.27 -2.83 -4.98
C VAL A 82 -2.85 -2.18 -6.24
N GLU A 83 -2.89 -2.90 -7.35
CA GLU A 83 -3.25 -2.37 -8.67
C GLU A 83 -4.53 -1.52 -8.68
N MET A 84 -5.55 -1.94 -7.94
CA MET A 84 -6.84 -1.27 -7.89
C MET A 84 -6.83 0.05 -7.12
N LEU A 85 -5.79 0.29 -6.33
CA LEU A 85 -5.66 1.47 -5.48
C LEU A 85 -4.84 2.59 -6.13
N LEU A 86 -4.10 2.26 -7.21
CA LEU A 86 -3.11 3.16 -7.75
C LEU A 86 -3.70 4.16 -8.73
N ASP A 87 -3.30 5.43 -8.59
CA ASP A 87 -3.57 6.50 -9.54
C ASP A 87 -2.46 6.61 -10.59
N ARG A 88 -1.21 6.55 -10.14
CA ARG A 88 -0.02 6.73 -10.98
C ARG A 88 1.03 5.69 -10.67
N ILE A 89 1.66 5.16 -11.69
CA ILE A 89 2.69 4.15 -11.58
C ILE A 89 4.00 4.67 -12.19
N VAL A 90 5.09 4.54 -11.44
CA VAL A 90 6.45 4.82 -11.90
C VAL A 90 7.25 3.53 -11.84
N MET A 91 7.73 3.06 -12.97
CA MET A 91 8.52 1.85 -13.06
C MET A 91 10.01 2.16 -13.12
N LEU A 92 10.77 1.53 -12.23
CA LEU A 92 12.22 1.72 -12.10
C LEU A 92 12.98 0.48 -12.58
N ARG A 93 14.05 0.69 -13.34
CA ARG A 93 14.98 -0.37 -13.73
C ARG A 93 16.40 0.18 -13.72
N SER A 94 17.29 -0.50 -13.00
CA SER A 94 18.72 -0.12 -12.91
C SER A 94 18.93 1.35 -12.53
N GLY A 95 18.16 1.83 -11.55
CA GLY A 95 18.24 3.21 -11.03
C GLY A 95 17.66 4.29 -11.94
N ARG A 96 16.90 3.91 -12.97
CA ARG A 96 16.27 4.86 -13.91
C ARG A 96 14.78 4.63 -14.00
N VAL A 97 14.03 5.70 -14.22
CA VAL A 97 12.62 5.62 -14.58
C VAL A 97 12.54 5.12 -16.04
N VAL A 98 11.87 3.97 -16.21
CA VAL A 98 11.67 3.35 -17.53
C VAL A 98 10.25 3.52 -18.05
N LYS A 99 9.30 3.73 -17.16
CA LYS A 99 7.91 4.05 -17.52
C LYS A 99 7.25 4.88 -16.40
N ASP A 100 6.38 5.81 -16.79
CA ASP A 100 5.61 6.68 -15.88
C ASP A 100 4.25 6.95 -16.54
N PHE A 101 3.16 6.56 -15.88
CA PHE A 101 1.81 6.65 -16.45
C PHE A 101 0.73 6.63 -15.37
N TYR A 102 -0.46 7.09 -15.73
CA TYR A 102 -1.66 6.96 -14.91
C TYR A 102 -2.35 5.62 -15.17
N ALA A 103 -2.78 4.97 -14.08
CA ALA A 103 -3.43 3.66 -14.14
C ALA A 103 -4.70 3.69 -15.00
N GLU A 104 -5.48 4.76 -14.90
CA GLU A 104 -6.72 4.93 -15.65
C GLU A 104 -6.47 5.00 -17.17
N ASP A 105 -5.41 5.67 -17.61
CA ASP A 105 -5.06 5.76 -19.03
C ASP A 105 -4.81 4.38 -19.64
N ILE A 106 -4.11 3.52 -18.91
CA ILE A 106 -3.84 2.15 -19.36
C ILE A 106 -5.13 1.32 -19.43
N ARG A 107 -5.97 1.41 -18.41
CA ARG A 107 -7.23 0.66 -18.35
C ARG A 107 -8.20 1.08 -19.46
N GLN A 108 -8.35 2.38 -19.71
CA GLN A 108 -9.28 2.92 -20.69
C GLN A 108 -8.78 2.81 -22.13
N ASN A 109 -7.51 3.16 -22.37
CA ASN A 109 -6.98 3.29 -23.73
C ASN A 109 -6.40 1.98 -24.27
N GLU A 110 -5.81 1.15 -23.41
CA GLU A 110 -5.16 -0.09 -23.83
C GLU A 110 -5.94 -1.34 -23.41
N GLY A 111 -6.90 -1.23 -22.48
CA GLY A 111 -7.66 -2.36 -21.95
C GLY A 111 -6.79 -3.40 -21.25
N LYS A 112 -5.61 -3.00 -20.78
CA LYS A 112 -4.63 -3.85 -20.11
C LYS A 112 -4.68 -3.69 -18.60
N ALA A 113 -4.33 -4.75 -17.88
CA ALA A 113 -4.00 -4.67 -16.48
C ALA A 113 -2.60 -4.08 -16.28
N ILE A 114 -2.36 -3.43 -15.16
CA ILE A 114 -1.05 -2.84 -14.85
C ILE A 114 0.03 -3.93 -14.78
N ILE A 115 -0.33 -5.12 -14.29
CA ILE A 115 0.58 -6.26 -14.26
C ILE A 115 1.08 -6.68 -15.65
N ASP A 116 0.26 -6.51 -16.69
CA ASP A 116 0.68 -6.82 -18.07
C ASP A 116 1.71 -5.81 -18.57
N VAL A 117 1.53 -4.54 -18.27
CA VAL A 117 2.52 -3.49 -18.55
C VAL A 117 3.84 -3.78 -17.81
N MET A 118 3.75 -4.23 -16.56
CA MET A 118 4.92 -4.60 -15.77
C MET A 118 5.69 -5.77 -16.41
N ARG A 119 4.97 -6.80 -16.90
CA ARG A 119 5.60 -7.91 -17.63
C ARG A 119 6.31 -7.45 -18.90
N GLU A 120 5.68 -6.58 -19.69
CA GLU A 120 6.31 -6.01 -20.89
C GLU A 120 7.62 -5.26 -20.60
N VAL A 121 7.68 -4.56 -19.47
CA VAL A 121 8.86 -3.78 -19.05
C VAL A 121 9.98 -4.65 -18.49
N TYR A 122 9.64 -5.63 -17.64
CA TYR A 122 10.63 -6.40 -16.89
C TYR A 122 10.92 -7.79 -17.45
N GLN A 123 10.03 -8.32 -18.27
CA GLN A 123 10.13 -9.65 -18.91
C GLN A 123 9.86 -9.56 -20.41
N PRO A 124 10.59 -8.72 -21.14
CA PRO A 124 10.38 -8.53 -22.56
C PRO A 124 10.69 -9.79 -23.38
#